data_5ff06dc408f7c47c28a88340bd9e1afc
#
_entry.id   5ff06dc408f7c47c28a88340bd9e1afc
#
_cell.length_a   1.000
_cell.length_b   1.000
_cell.length_c   1.000
_cell.angle_alpha   90.00
_cell.angle_beta   90.00
_cell.angle_gamma   90.00
#
_symmetry.space_group_name_H-M   'P 1'
#
loop_
_entity.id
_entity.type
_entity.pdbx_description
1 polymer ?
#
loop_
_entity_poly.entity_id
_entity_poly.type
_entity_poly.pdbx_seq_one_letter_code
_entity_poly.pdbx_strand_id
1 'polypeptide(L)'
;MKSWFVLALVLLLAAPDRAAAPTWRFDDFESADHVTAHQLAWIALGDDLFGGQSSLTIENVRGGAHAAGHALRLRGEVSPASTAFAGAWAPLDGEGRPVDLRAFDALRFAARGEGAFQAGVRSGVGRAVGNFMSSFTPGPDWKVFELPFDRLTAVGPGSASAAWSPQSVHYLGITTAPGAHGPFRLEIDDVELVSNHGVSHPLPVPQPGSVRAMRVTLDPLPIKAAWRELASDPAGDGKQPALPDATAVAVADDGPDRIWFRIALHDTPPAGWVGVNLALDVDGDEANGTPWWGANTAFRFDRLVSVYLFKTGETYQGMAGTSDAAAVARGELMAEGRDVRVAIDRGSPAFLVNVPRAVFGGGTSIGRFIVAAGSALAHNDDVPDTGRGLTIPPAVTDRKD
;
A
#
# COMPACT_ATOMS: atom_id res chain seq x y z
N MET A 1 -13.58 -67.07 53.26
CA MET A 1 -13.89 -65.72 52.71
C MET A 1 -12.75 -65.34 51.78
N LYS A 2 -12.98 -65.39 50.45
CA LYS A 2 -11.98 -65.01 49.41
C LYS A 2 -12.37 -63.67 48.84
N SER A 3 -11.59 -62.64 49.18
CA SER A 3 -11.74 -61.29 48.62
C SER A 3 -11.16 -61.23 47.20
N TRP A 4 -11.98 -60.88 46.23
CA TRP A 4 -11.56 -60.58 44.85
C TRP A 4 -11.35 -59.09 44.74
N PHE A 5 -10.10 -58.63 44.53
CA PHE A 5 -9.78 -57.32 44.15
C PHE A 5 -9.96 -57.19 42.62
N VAL A 6 -10.93 -56.43 42.19
CA VAL A 6 -11.07 -56.01 40.74
C VAL A 6 -10.21 -54.80 40.54
N LEU A 7 -9.12 -55.00 39.79
CA LEU A 7 -8.25 -53.87 39.33
C LEU A 7 -8.89 -53.24 38.11
N ALA A 8 -9.50 -52.08 38.29
CA ALA A 8 -10.03 -51.29 37.16
C ALA A 8 -8.86 -50.59 36.48
N LEU A 9 -8.48 -51.04 35.28
CA LEU A 9 -7.51 -50.42 34.40
C LEU A 9 -8.19 -49.24 33.70
N VAL A 10 -7.93 -47.99 34.14
CA VAL A 10 -8.35 -46.77 33.44
C VAL A 10 -7.39 -46.55 32.29
N LEU A 11 -7.79 -46.94 31.09
CA LEU A 11 -7.13 -46.51 29.85
C LEU A 11 -7.40 -45.00 29.65
N LEU A 12 -6.43 -44.18 30.01
CA LEU A 12 -6.35 -42.81 29.49
C LEU A 12 -6.08 -42.91 27.99
N LEU A 13 -7.12 -42.79 27.19
CA LEU A 13 -7.00 -42.48 25.77
C LEU A 13 -6.43 -41.08 25.69
N ALA A 14 -5.13 -40.96 25.47
CA ALA A 14 -4.53 -39.69 25.02
C ALA A 14 -5.25 -39.29 23.73
N ALA A 15 -5.93 -38.15 23.77
CA ALA A 15 -6.47 -37.56 22.56
C ALA A 15 -5.30 -37.42 21.57
N PRO A 16 -5.47 -37.79 20.29
CA PRO A 16 -4.41 -37.62 19.33
C PRO A 16 -4.02 -36.14 19.32
N ASP A 17 -2.73 -35.88 19.49
CA ASP A 17 -2.15 -34.56 19.30
C ASP A 17 -2.60 -34.08 17.91
N ARG A 18 -3.52 -33.15 17.91
CA ARG A 18 -4.02 -32.58 16.66
C ARG A 18 -2.85 -31.83 16.08
N ALA A 19 -2.19 -32.41 15.07
CA ALA A 19 -1.12 -31.71 14.35
C ALA A 19 -1.58 -30.30 14.08
N ALA A 20 -0.76 -29.31 14.45
CA ALA A 20 -1.09 -27.93 14.23
C ALA A 20 -1.43 -27.73 12.75
N ALA A 21 -2.49 -26.98 12.47
CA ALA A 21 -2.89 -26.69 11.10
C ALA A 21 -1.69 -26.09 10.36
N PRO A 22 -1.39 -26.54 9.13
CA PRO A 22 -0.34 -25.91 8.36
C PRO A 22 -0.68 -24.43 8.19
N THR A 23 0.30 -23.57 8.44
CA THR A 23 0.17 -22.13 8.30
C THR A 23 0.98 -21.66 7.11
N TRP A 24 0.53 -20.56 6.50
CA TRP A 24 1.32 -19.82 5.54
C TRP A 24 1.79 -18.54 6.21
N ARG A 25 3.10 -18.47 6.47
CA ARG A 25 3.71 -17.30 7.11
C ARG A 25 3.75 -16.15 6.13
N PHE A 26 3.09 -15.06 6.49
CA PHE A 26 3.08 -13.84 5.73
C PHE A 26 4.26 -12.94 6.11
N ASP A 27 4.48 -12.76 7.42
CA ASP A 27 5.61 -11.98 7.93
C ASP A 27 5.99 -12.39 9.34
N ASP A 28 7.30 -12.44 9.62
CA ASP A 28 7.89 -12.65 10.95
C ASP A 28 8.68 -11.43 11.43
N PHE A 29 8.66 -10.34 10.67
CA PHE A 29 9.32 -9.05 10.92
C PHE A 29 10.82 -9.12 11.21
N GLU A 30 11.48 -10.23 10.92
CA GLU A 30 12.94 -10.39 11.08
C GLU A 30 13.75 -9.58 10.07
N SER A 31 13.12 -9.09 9.01
CA SER A 31 13.67 -8.12 8.08
C SER A 31 13.65 -6.71 8.70
N ALA A 32 14.78 -6.00 8.63
CA ALA A 32 14.92 -4.68 9.26
C ALA A 32 14.19 -3.53 8.53
N ASP A 33 13.49 -3.79 7.44
CA ASP A 33 13.05 -2.79 6.47
C ASP A 33 11.53 -2.74 6.24
N HIS A 34 10.71 -3.30 7.15
CA HIS A 34 9.24 -3.41 7.03
C HIS A 34 8.77 -4.12 5.76
N VAL A 35 9.63 -4.95 5.19
CA VAL A 35 9.33 -5.76 4.02
C VAL A 35 9.06 -7.17 4.47
N THR A 36 7.94 -7.74 4.06
CA THR A 36 7.55 -9.11 4.39
C THR A 36 8.53 -10.13 3.80
N ALA A 37 8.45 -11.37 4.25
CA ALA A 37 9.19 -12.49 3.67
C ALA A 37 8.97 -12.63 2.14
N HIS A 38 7.92 -12.05 1.61
CA HIS A 38 7.56 -12.05 0.19
C HIS A 38 7.96 -10.78 -0.56
N GLN A 39 8.82 -9.94 0.04
CA GLN A 39 9.28 -8.66 -0.54
C GLN A 39 8.14 -7.64 -0.74
N LEU A 40 7.16 -7.63 0.16
CA LEU A 40 6.01 -6.74 0.18
C LEU A 40 6.13 -5.76 1.35
N ALA A 41 5.78 -4.49 1.15
CA ALA A 41 5.93 -3.47 2.19
C ALA A 41 4.70 -3.37 3.09
N TRP A 42 4.91 -3.33 4.40
CA TRP A 42 3.94 -2.79 5.33
C TRP A 42 3.90 -1.27 5.24
N ILE A 43 2.72 -0.74 5.12
CA ILE A 43 2.46 0.64 4.75
C ILE A 43 1.61 1.28 5.84
N ALA A 44 2.10 2.38 6.44
CA ALA A 44 1.31 3.19 7.37
C ALA A 44 0.13 3.82 6.63
N LEU A 45 -1.07 3.74 7.21
CA LEU A 45 -2.30 4.25 6.63
C LEU A 45 -3.17 4.85 7.74
N GLY A 46 -3.49 6.13 7.65
CA GLY A 46 -4.30 6.85 8.60
C GLY A 46 -5.33 7.76 7.95
N ASP A 47 -6.15 8.42 8.77
CA ASP A 47 -7.13 9.39 8.31
C ASP A 47 -6.49 10.70 7.82
N ASP A 48 -5.21 10.93 8.09
CA ASP A 48 -4.39 11.98 7.50
C ASP A 48 -4.42 11.98 5.97
N LEU A 49 -4.62 10.81 5.36
CA LEU A 49 -4.85 10.65 3.92
C LEU A 49 -6.11 11.39 3.41
N PHE A 50 -7.04 11.66 4.30
CA PHE A 50 -8.33 12.29 4.00
C PHE A 50 -8.45 13.66 4.68
N GLY A 51 -7.31 14.26 5.08
CA GLY A 51 -7.27 15.52 5.81
C GLY A 51 -7.61 15.40 7.29
N GLY A 52 -7.56 14.19 7.86
CA GLY A 52 -7.68 13.94 9.30
C GLY A 52 -6.42 14.40 10.07
N GLN A 53 -6.48 14.27 11.38
CA GLN A 53 -5.42 14.74 12.29
C GLN A 53 -4.78 13.62 13.11
N SER A 54 -5.08 12.35 12.81
CA SER A 54 -4.41 11.25 13.48
C SER A 54 -2.94 11.18 13.07
N SER A 55 -2.09 10.77 14.01
CA SER A 55 -0.67 10.55 13.75
C SER A 55 -0.33 9.06 13.84
N LEU A 56 0.61 8.61 13.02
CA LEU A 56 1.05 7.23 13.00
C LEU A 56 2.53 7.14 12.65
N THR A 57 3.24 6.31 13.39
CA THR A 57 4.60 5.86 13.07
C THR A 57 4.63 4.34 13.08
N ILE A 58 5.29 3.74 12.10
CA ILE A 58 5.60 2.32 12.07
C ILE A 58 7.11 2.12 12.17
N GLU A 59 7.52 1.16 12.96
CA GLU A 59 8.94 0.87 13.26
C GLU A 59 9.15 -0.63 13.38
N ASN A 60 10.26 -1.15 12.88
CA ASN A 60 10.72 -2.48 13.23
C ASN A 60 11.52 -2.39 14.55
N VAL A 61 11.11 -3.12 15.57
CA VAL A 61 11.68 -3.03 16.92
C VAL A 61 12.15 -4.39 17.42
N ARG A 62 13.22 -4.39 18.22
CA ARG A 62 13.70 -5.61 18.88
C ARG A 62 12.75 -6.07 19.98
N GLY A 63 12.75 -7.37 20.28
CA GLY A 63 11.92 -7.96 21.31
C GLY A 63 10.56 -8.42 20.81
N GLY A 64 10.54 -9.13 19.69
CA GLY A 64 9.37 -9.83 19.16
C GLY A 64 8.76 -10.85 20.11
N ALA A 65 7.75 -11.56 19.66
CA ALA A 65 7.08 -12.61 20.43
C ALA A 65 8.04 -13.74 20.83
N HIS A 66 9.06 -13.96 20.03
CA HIS A 66 10.21 -14.81 20.34
C HIS A 66 11.38 -13.93 20.80
N ALA A 67 11.69 -13.91 22.07
CA ALA A 67 12.55 -12.99 22.82
C ALA A 67 13.78 -12.39 22.11
N ALA A 68 14.33 -13.01 21.08
CA ALA A 68 15.48 -12.56 20.31
C ALA A 68 15.11 -11.92 18.97
N GLY A 69 13.83 -11.94 18.59
CA GLY A 69 13.33 -11.48 17.29
C GLY A 69 12.97 -10.00 17.24
N HIS A 70 12.34 -9.63 16.13
CA HIS A 70 11.81 -8.30 15.89
C HIS A 70 10.28 -8.33 15.82
N ALA A 71 9.66 -7.16 15.87
CA ALA A 71 8.24 -6.97 15.71
C ALA A 71 7.96 -5.65 15.00
N LEU A 72 6.83 -5.54 14.32
CA LEU A 72 6.34 -4.27 13.80
C LEU A 72 5.64 -3.51 14.93
N ARG A 73 6.11 -2.31 15.23
CA ARG A 73 5.46 -1.38 16.16
C ARG A 73 4.70 -0.31 15.41
N LEU A 74 3.44 -0.16 15.78
CA LEU A 74 2.59 0.96 15.41
C LEU A 74 2.39 1.83 16.65
N ARG A 75 2.57 3.13 16.54
CA ARG A 75 2.29 4.09 17.63
C ARG A 75 1.84 5.43 17.07
N GLY A 76 1.01 6.11 17.80
CA GLY A 76 0.51 7.41 17.40
C GLY A 76 -0.62 7.89 18.29
N GLU A 77 -1.42 8.78 17.73
CA GLU A 77 -2.61 9.32 18.39
C GLU A 77 -3.75 9.37 17.36
N VAL A 78 -4.91 8.80 17.72
CA VAL A 78 -6.11 8.88 16.91
C VAL A 78 -6.89 10.12 17.29
N SER A 79 -7.22 10.95 16.32
CA SER A 79 -7.99 12.17 16.51
C SER A 79 -9.40 11.88 17.02
N PRO A 80 -10.10 12.85 17.64
CA PRO A 80 -11.46 12.64 18.16
C PRO A 80 -12.55 12.59 17.08
N ALA A 81 -12.19 12.67 15.79
CA ALA A 81 -13.16 12.60 14.71
C ALA A 81 -13.76 11.19 14.58
N SER A 82 -15.04 11.09 14.28
CA SER A 82 -15.74 9.80 14.18
C SER A 82 -15.26 8.88 13.08
N THR A 83 -14.53 9.44 12.08
CA THR A 83 -13.96 8.71 10.96
C THR A 83 -12.45 8.49 11.13
N ALA A 84 -11.90 8.90 12.29
CA ALA A 84 -10.47 8.80 12.56
C ALA A 84 -10.01 7.34 12.68
N PHE A 85 -8.84 7.06 12.12
CA PHE A 85 -8.19 5.76 12.21
C PHE A 85 -6.68 5.88 11.94
N ALA A 86 -5.93 4.90 12.42
CA ALA A 86 -4.51 4.75 12.11
C ALA A 86 -4.15 3.25 12.07
N GLY A 87 -3.27 2.84 11.16
CA GLY A 87 -2.90 1.43 11.07
C GLY A 87 -1.82 1.14 10.02
N ALA A 88 -1.63 -0.13 9.73
CA ALA A 88 -0.71 -0.60 8.71
C ALA A 88 -1.39 -1.63 7.81
N TRP A 89 -1.06 -1.58 6.53
CA TRP A 89 -1.55 -2.47 5.50
C TRP A 89 -0.38 -3.03 4.68
N ALA A 90 -0.49 -4.27 4.27
CA ALA A 90 0.47 -4.87 3.35
C ALA A 90 -0.28 -5.56 2.19
N PRO A 91 0.17 -5.39 0.94
CA PRO A 91 -0.40 -6.13 -0.18
C PRO A 91 -0.08 -7.61 -0.05
N LEU A 92 -0.95 -8.47 -0.58
CA LEU A 92 -0.72 -9.91 -0.63
C LEU A 92 0.07 -10.34 -1.87
N ASP A 93 0.08 -9.52 -2.89
CA ASP A 93 0.81 -9.75 -4.15
C ASP A 93 1.55 -8.48 -4.57
N GLY A 94 2.79 -8.62 -4.98
CA GLY A 94 3.66 -7.49 -5.32
C GLY A 94 3.27 -6.77 -6.61
N GLU A 95 2.40 -7.35 -7.42
CA GLU A 95 1.86 -6.73 -8.63
C GLU A 95 0.43 -6.19 -8.42
N GLY A 96 -0.05 -6.20 -7.15
CA GLY A 96 -1.37 -5.71 -6.79
C GLY A 96 -2.52 -6.62 -7.23
N ARG A 97 -2.21 -7.83 -7.71
CA ARG A 97 -3.25 -8.79 -8.11
C ARG A 97 -3.97 -9.33 -6.88
N PRO A 98 -5.27 -9.64 -7.00
CA PRO A 98 -5.97 -10.34 -5.93
C PRO A 98 -5.39 -11.75 -5.74
N VAL A 99 -5.30 -12.17 -4.49
CA VAL A 99 -4.85 -13.51 -4.08
C VAL A 99 -6.04 -14.34 -3.64
N ASP A 100 -6.05 -15.61 -4.02
CA ASP A 100 -7.07 -16.56 -3.60
C ASP A 100 -6.72 -17.15 -2.22
N LEU A 101 -7.51 -16.80 -1.21
CA LEU A 101 -7.35 -17.25 0.17
C LEU A 101 -8.29 -18.40 0.56
N ARG A 102 -8.93 -19.10 -0.38
CA ARG A 102 -9.81 -20.23 -0.06
C ARG A 102 -9.12 -21.41 0.63
N ALA A 103 -7.78 -21.45 0.57
CA ALA A 103 -6.98 -22.44 1.31
C ALA A 103 -6.90 -22.14 2.82
N PHE A 104 -7.43 -21.01 3.28
CA PHE A 104 -7.27 -20.54 4.65
C PHE A 104 -8.60 -20.22 5.31
N ASP A 105 -8.63 -20.37 6.66
CA ASP A 105 -9.80 -20.10 7.50
C ASP A 105 -9.64 -18.87 8.38
N ALA A 106 -8.42 -18.48 8.69
CA ALA A 106 -8.16 -17.43 9.66
C ALA A 106 -6.85 -16.67 9.40
N LEU A 107 -6.81 -15.44 9.90
CA LEU A 107 -5.61 -14.65 10.14
C LEU A 107 -5.15 -14.90 11.59
N ARG A 108 -3.87 -15.26 11.77
CA ARG A 108 -3.24 -15.43 13.08
C ARG A 108 -2.04 -14.51 13.21
N PHE A 109 -1.82 -13.95 14.39
CA PHE A 109 -0.65 -13.14 14.71
C PHE A 109 -0.44 -13.04 16.22
N ALA A 110 0.76 -12.75 16.65
CA ALA A 110 1.05 -12.36 18.01
C ALA A 110 0.93 -10.83 18.15
N ALA A 111 0.37 -10.36 19.26
CA ALA A 111 0.30 -8.91 19.52
C ALA A 111 0.39 -8.59 21.01
N ARG A 112 0.94 -7.40 21.31
CA ARG A 112 0.87 -6.71 22.60
C ARG A 112 0.71 -5.21 22.41
N GLY A 113 0.17 -4.51 23.39
CA GLY A 113 0.02 -3.05 23.28
C GLY A 113 -1.11 -2.48 24.11
N GLU A 114 -1.43 -1.23 23.81
CA GLU A 114 -2.46 -0.41 24.46
C GLU A 114 -3.39 0.17 23.42
N GLY A 115 -4.70 -0.01 23.60
CA GLY A 115 -5.74 0.47 22.69
C GLY A 115 -6.64 -0.66 22.21
N ALA A 116 -7.64 -0.30 21.42
CA ALA A 116 -8.54 -1.21 20.73
C ALA A 116 -8.21 -1.22 19.23
N PHE A 117 -8.15 -2.40 18.65
CA PHE A 117 -7.72 -2.58 17.26
C PHE A 117 -8.67 -3.51 16.51
N GLN A 118 -8.53 -3.50 15.22
CA GLN A 118 -9.12 -4.47 14.30
C GLN A 118 -8.07 -4.94 13.30
N ALA A 119 -8.18 -6.19 12.88
CA ALA A 119 -7.34 -6.75 11.84
C ALA A 119 -8.19 -7.56 10.86
N GLY A 120 -7.71 -7.68 9.63
CA GLY A 120 -8.42 -8.40 8.59
C GLY A 120 -7.86 -8.14 7.21
N VAL A 121 -8.74 -8.05 6.23
CA VAL A 121 -8.37 -8.03 4.81
C VAL A 121 -9.18 -7.00 4.03
N ARG A 122 -8.61 -6.57 2.90
CA ARG A 122 -9.32 -5.85 1.86
C ARG A 122 -9.65 -6.81 0.73
N SER A 123 -10.92 -6.97 0.42
CA SER A 123 -11.40 -7.95 -0.54
C SER A 123 -12.52 -7.41 -1.43
N GLY A 124 -12.65 -7.96 -2.61
CA GLY A 124 -13.72 -7.65 -3.55
C GLY A 124 -13.27 -7.57 -4.99
N VAL A 125 -14.20 -7.33 -5.91
CA VAL A 125 -13.96 -7.28 -7.35
C VAL A 125 -14.42 -5.95 -7.92
N GLY A 126 -13.61 -5.34 -8.77
CA GLY A 126 -13.91 -4.07 -9.41
C GLY A 126 -14.11 -2.93 -8.41
N ARG A 127 -15.26 -2.25 -8.49
CA ARG A 127 -15.62 -1.16 -7.56
C ARG A 127 -16.23 -1.62 -6.24
N ALA A 128 -16.57 -2.89 -6.12
CA ALA A 128 -17.16 -3.48 -4.91
C ALA A 128 -16.09 -4.06 -3.98
N VAL A 129 -15.03 -3.29 -3.73
CA VAL A 129 -13.94 -3.65 -2.82
C VAL A 129 -14.19 -3.02 -1.45
N GLY A 130 -14.09 -3.81 -0.39
CA GLY A 130 -14.31 -3.36 0.99
C GLY A 130 -13.29 -3.94 1.96
N ASN A 131 -13.22 -3.33 3.14
CA ASN A 131 -12.43 -3.86 4.24
C ASN A 131 -13.30 -4.77 5.10
N PHE A 132 -12.81 -5.97 5.39
CA PHE A 132 -13.44 -6.98 6.21
C PHE A 132 -12.55 -7.23 7.43
N MET A 133 -13.01 -6.83 8.61
CA MET A 133 -12.18 -6.73 9.79
C MET A 133 -12.84 -7.44 10.99
N SER A 134 -12.04 -7.85 11.96
CA SER A 134 -12.48 -8.32 13.27
C SER A 134 -11.71 -7.60 14.37
N SER A 135 -12.40 -7.23 15.44
CA SER A 135 -11.81 -6.47 16.54
C SER A 135 -11.02 -7.38 17.50
N PHE A 136 -9.94 -6.82 18.06
CA PHE A 136 -9.16 -7.44 19.14
C PHE A 136 -8.63 -6.37 20.10
N THR A 137 -8.31 -6.78 21.31
CA THR A 137 -7.72 -5.90 22.33
C THR A 137 -6.47 -6.59 22.89
N PRO A 138 -5.27 -6.09 22.58
CA PRO A 138 -4.04 -6.61 23.15
C PRO A 138 -3.90 -6.18 24.61
N GLY A 139 -3.01 -6.84 25.33
CA GLY A 139 -2.55 -6.47 26.67
C GLY A 139 -1.06 -6.12 26.66
N PRO A 140 -0.45 -5.90 27.82
CA PRO A 140 0.97 -5.57 27.93
C PRO A 140 1.89 -6.74 27.52
N ASP A 141 1.40 -7.95 27.62
CA ASP A 141 2.15 -9.17 27.30
C ASP A 141 1.77 -9.70 25.92
N TRP A 142 2.72 -10.38 25.26
CA TRP A 142 2.48 -11.04 23.99
C TRP A 142 1.36 -12.08 24.10
N LYS A 143 0.40 -12.00 23.19
CA LYS A 143 -0.72 -12.93 23.08
C LYS A 143 -0.98 -13.23 21.62
N VAL A 144 -1.25 -14.51 21.32
CA VAL A 144 -1.67 -14.94 19.99
C VAL A 144 -3.16 -14.64 19.80
N PHE A 145 -3.48 -14.02 18.70
CA PHE A 145 -4.85 -13.77 18.21
C PHE A 145 -5.08 -14.61 16.96
N GLU A 146 -6.24 -15.21 16.88
CA GLU A 146 -6.70 -15.90 15.67
C GLU A 146 -8.08 -15.36 15.32
N LEU A 147 -8.19 -14.80 14.13
CA LEU A 147 -9.38 -14.12 13.62
C LEU A 147 -9.96 -14.92 12.45
N PRO A 148 -11.01 -15.72 12.68
CA PRO A 148 -11.65 -16.50 11.63
C PRO A 148 -12.25 -15.62 10.54
N PHE A 149 -12.07 -16.02 9.29
CA PHE A 149 -12.56 -15.23 8.15
C PHE A 149 -14.08 -15.17 8.06
N ASP A 150 -14.80 -16.16 8.60
CA ASP A 150 -16.26 -16.18 8.69
C ASP A 150 -16.82 -15.19 9.72
N ARG A 151 -15.95 -14.59 10.56
CA ARG A 151 -16.33 -13.55 11.55
C ARG A 151 -15.92 -12.15 11.15
N LEU A 152 -15.29 -11.99 9.99
CA LEU A 152 -14.97 -10.67 9.49
C LEU A 152 -16.24 -9.90 9.11
N THR A 153 -16.29 -8.64 9.47
CA THR A 153 -17.40 -7.74 9.15
C THR A 153 -16.92 -6.61 8.25
N ALA A 154 -17.78 -6.18 7.34
CA ALA A 154 -17.50 -5.06 6.45
C ALA A 154 -17.41 -3.74 7.23
N VAL A 155 -16.32 -2.99 7.07
CA VAL A 155 -16.08 -1.72 7.79
C VAL A 155 -15.61 -0.61 6.85
N GLY A 156 -15.92 0.62 7.20
CA GLY A 156 -15.50 1.83 6.49
C GLY A 156 -16.37 2.20 5.29
N PRO A 157 -16.11 3.38 4.71
CA PRO A 157 -16.83 3.90 3.57
C PRO A 157 -16.73 2.96 2.36
N GLY A 158 -17.86 2.74 1.67
CA GLY A 158 -17.92 1.87 0.48
C GLY A 158 -18.02 0.38 0.78
N SER A 159 -17.73 -0.07 2.00
CA SER A 159 -17.81 -1.51 2.36
C SER A 159 -19.22 -2.06 2.45
N ALA A 160 -20.25 -1.21 2.58
CA ALA A 160 -21.64 -1.64 2.69
C ALA A 160 -22.16 -2.38 1.42
N SER A 161 -21.58 -2.13 0.26
CA SER A 161 -21.91 -2.79 -1.00
C SER A 161 -20.92 -3.91 -1.37
N ALA A 162 -19.84 -4.08 -0.61
CA ALA A 162 -18.86 -5.12 -0.84
C ALA A 162 -19.31 -6.45 -0.24
N ALA A 163 -19.10 -7.54 -0.96
CA ALA A 163 -19.27 -8.89 -0.45
C ALA A 163 -17.91 -9.52 -0.15
N TRP A 164 -17.81 -10.21 0.96
CA TRP A 164 -16.63 -11.02 1.26
C TRP A 164 -16.37 -12.02 0.13
N SER A 165 -15.19 -11.97 -0.43
CA SER A 165 -14.76 -12.86 -1.52
C SER A 165 -13.35 -13.39 -1.24
N PRO A 166 -13.21 -14.61 -0.71
CA PRO A 166 -11.90 -15.19 -0.44
C PRO A 166 -11.06 -15.43 -1.71
N GLN A 167 -11.67 -15.43 -2.89
CA GLN A 167 -10.97 -15.56 -4.18
C GLN A 167 -10.29 -14.25 -4.63
N SER A 168 -10.61 -13.13 -3.98
CA SER A 168 -10.15 -11.81 -4.43
C SER A 168 -9.76 -10.94 -3.26
N VAL A 169 -8.64 -11.28 -2.62
CA VAL A 169 -8.09 -10.54 -1.48
C VAL A 169 -6.84 -9.80 -1.90
N HIS A 170 -6.78 -8.50 -1.60
CA HIS A 170 -5.72 -7.62 -2.06
C HIS A 170 -4.70 -7.29 -0.98
N TYR A 171 -5.17 -7.06 0.27
CA TYR A 171 -4.33 -6.58 1.38
C TYR A 171 -4.69 -7.30 2.68
N LEU A 172 -3.69 -7.46 3.53
CA LEU A 172 -3.87 -7.62 4.98
C LEU A 172 -3.77 -6.25 5.65
N GLY A 173 -4.56 -6.03 6.70
CA GLY A 173 -4.56 -4.76 7.41
C GLY A 173 -4.76 -4.91 8.91
N ILE A 174 -4.11 -4.04 9.68
CA ILE A 174 -4.30 -3.89 11.11
C ILE A 174 -4.42 -2.41 11.41
N THR A 175 -5.54 -2.01 12.02
CA THR A 175 -5.84 -0.61 12.29
C THR A 175 -6.41 -0.43 13.70
N THR A 176 -6.46 0.80 14.19
CA THR A 176 -7.24 1.12 15.39
C THR A 176 -8.72 0.81 15.15
N ALA A 177 -9.43 0.40 16.19
CA ALA A 177 -10.85 0.08 16.10
C ALA A 177 -11.68 1.34 15.82
N PRO A 178 -12.86 1.23 15.15
CA PRO A 178 -13.77 2.35 14.99
C PRO A 178 -14.12 2.99 16.33
N GLY A 179 -14.03 4.31 16.43
CA GLY A 179 -14.32 5.07 17.66
C GLY A 179 -13.19 5.01 18.71
N ALA A 180 -12.06 4.38 18.43
CA ALA A 180 -10.88 4.52 19.26
C ALA A 180 -10.31 5.93 19.09
N HIS A 181 -9.93 6.58 20.19
CA HIS A 181 -9.35 7.92 20.21
C HIS A 181 -8.19 8.01 21.20
N GLY A 182 -7.31 8.98 20.99
CA GLY A 182 -6.16 9.23 21.84
C GLY A 182 -4.95 8.37 21.50
N PRO A 183 -3.96 8.32 22.40
CA PRO A 183 -2.71 7.63 22.16
C PRO A 183 -2.92 6.11 22.06
N PHE A 184 -2.16 5.47 21.19
CA PHE A 184 -2.14 4.02 21.03
C PHE A 184 -0.72 3.51 20.79
N ARG A 185 -0.51 2.26 21.16
CA ARG A 185 0.68 1.49 20.84
C ARG A 185 0.30 0.04 20.57
N LEU A 186 0.76 -0.50 19.47
CA LEU A 186 0.60 -1.90 19.11
C LEU A 186 1.94 -2.44 18.61
N GLU A 187 2.31 -3.61 19.10
CA GLU A 187 3.38 -4.42 18.52
C GLU A 187 2.79 -5.72 18.02
N ILE A 188 3.15 -6.09 16.79
CA ILE A 188 2.68 -7.32 16.14
C ILE A 188 3.85 -8.14 15.62
N ASP A 189 3.68 -9.45 15.63
CA ASP A 189 4.67 -10.42 15.20
C ASP A 189 3.98 -11.69 14.66
N ASP A 190 4.73 -12.53 13.92
CA ASP A 190 4.28 -13.81 13.40
C ASP A 190 2.92 -13.77 12.69
N VAL A 191 2.78 -12.90 11.68
CA VAL A 191 1.54 -12.82 10.89
C VAL A 191 1.44 -14.03 9.96
N GLU A 192 0.40 -14.82 10.13
CA GLU A 192 0.18 -16.09 9.44
C GLU A 192 -1.27 -16.21 8.95
N LEU A 193 -1.45 -16.92 7.84
CA LEU A 193 -2.75 -17.46 7.44
C LEU A 193 -2.85 -18.92 7.85
N VAL A 194 -3.93 -19.26 8.55
CA VAL A 194 -4.20 -20.62 9.02
C VAL A 194 -4.90 -21.42 7.95
N SER A 195 -4.33 -22.57 7.60
CA SER A 195 -4.86 -23.40 6.51
C SER A 195 -6.22 -24.02 6.85
N ASN A 196 -7.07 -24.05 5.84
CA ASN A 196 -8.35 -24.74 5.88
C ASN A 196 -8.16 -26.26 5.70
N HIS A 197 -8.38 -27.03 6.75
CA HIS A 197 -8.22 -28.50 6.71
C HIS A 197 -9.23 -29.24 5.83
N GLY A 198 -10.32 -28.61 5.45
CA GLY A 198 -11.40 -29.24 4.69
C GLY A 198 -11.32 -29.04 3.18
N VAL A 199 -10.43 -28.16 2.69
CA VAL A 199 -10.43 -27.74 1.28
C VAL A 199 -9.01 -27.80 0.72
N SER A 200 -8.84 -28.60 -0.34
CA SER A 200 -7.58 -28.63 -1.09
C SER A 200 -7.58 -27.52 -2.14
N HIS A 201 -7.04 -26.38 -1.79
CA HIS A 201 -6.70 -25.30 -2.73
C HIS A 201 -5.18 -25.13 -2.80
N PRO A 202 -4.63 -24.75 -3.96
CA PRO A 202 -3.22 -24.42 -4.04
C PRO A 202 -2.92 -23.22 -3.10
N LEU A 203 -1.83 -23.29 -2.37
CA LEU A 203 -1.35 -22.14 -1.61
C LEU A 203 -1.03 -20.99 -2.58
N PRO A 204 -1.34 -19.74 -2.21
CA PRO A 204 -0.95 -18.60 -3.01
C PRO A 204 0.56 -18.58 -3.14
N VAL A 205 1.04 -18.40 -4.35
CA VAL A 205 2.44 -18.11 -4.61
C VAL A 205 2.49 -16.62 -4.94
N PRO A 206 2.79 -15.75 -3.95
CA PRO A 206 2.98 -14.34 -4.23
C PRO A 206 4.11 -14.22 -5.24
N GLN A 207 3.84 -13.60 -6.36
CA GLN A 207 4.93 -13.26 -7.24
C GLN A 207 5.72 -12.18 -6.53
N PRO A 208 7.04 -12.34 -6.34
CA PRO A 208 7.89 -11.24 -5.92
C PRO A 208 7.73 -10.18 -7.01
N GLY A 209 6.87 -9.23 -6.73
CA GLY A 209 6.51 -8.22 -7.72
C GLY A 209 7.71 -7.37 -7.99
N SER A 210 7.69 -6.79 -9.13
CA SER A 210 8.47 -5.64 -9.50
C SER A 210 8.10 -4.40 -8.65
N VAL A 211 7.01 -4.45 -7.89
CA VAL A 211 6.67 -3.48 -6.86
C VAL A 211 7.49 -3.80 -5.61
N ARG A 212 8.74 -3.44 -5.64
CA ARG A 212 9.61 -3.52 -4.46
C ARG A 212 9.30 -2.34 -3.54
N ALA A 213 9.30 -2.61 -2.25
CA ALA A 213 9.38 -1.52 -1.27
C ALA A 213 10.58 -0.65 -1.62
N MET A 214 10.33 0.62 -1.94
CA MET A 214 11.40 1.54 -2.26
C MET A 214 11.79 2.30 -1.02
N ARG A 215 13.04 2.10 -0.59
CA ARG A 215 13.63 2.99 0.39
C ARG A 215 14.18 4.21 -0.34
N VAL A 216 13.53 5.32 -0.17
CA VAL A 216 13.95 6.59 -0.75
C VAL A 216 14.65 7.41 0.32
N THR A 217 15.92 7.74 0.10
CA THR A 217 16.63 8.67 0.96
C THR A 217 16.27 10.10 0.57
N LEU A 218 16.18 11.00 1.57
CA LEU A 218 15.93 12.41 1.33
C LEU A 218 17.18 13.18 0.84
N ASP A 219 18.27 12.49 0.58
CA ASP A 219 19.47 13.14 0.07
C ASP A 219 19.25 13.65 -1.35
N PRO A 220 19.73 14.87 -1.66
CA PRO A 220 19.63 15.40 -2.99
C PRO A 220 20.31 14.44 -3.96
N LEU A 221 19.57 13.99 -4.95
CA LEU A 221 20.15 13.18 -6.00
C LEU A 221 21.13 14.05 -6.79
N PRO A 222 22.31 13.54 -7.11
CA PRO A 222 23.27 14.23 -7.96
C PRO A 222 22.83 14.18 -9.43
N ILE A 223 21.53 14.39 -9.69
CA ILE A 223 21.03 14.40 -11.07
C ILE A 223 21.41 15.74 -11.69
N LYS A 224 22.48 15.76 -12.44
CA LYS A 224 22.80 16.84 -13.37
C LYS A 224 21.96 16.66 -14.63
N ALA A 225 20.66 16.90 -14.51
CA ALA A 225 19.74 16.80 -15.62
C ALA A 225 19.46 18.21 -16.18
N ALA A 226 19.36 18.30 -17.48
CA ALA A 226 18.86 19.49 -18.14
C ALA A 226 17.32 19.49 -18.05
N TRP A 227 16.79 20.03 -16.95
CA TRP A 227 15.36 20.11 -16.72
C TRP A 227 14.69 21.05 -17.71
N ARG A 228 13.59 20.59 -18.29
CA ARG A 228 12.70 21.38 -19.12
C ARG A 228 11.36 21.49 -18.41
N GLU A 229 11.01 22.68 -17.97
CA GLU A 229 9.70 22.94 -17.38
C GLU A 229 8.62 22.82 -18.45
N LEU A 230 7.53 22.15 -18.10
CA LEU A 230 6.37 21.91 -18.96
C LEU A 230 5.15 22.69 -18.50
N ALA A 231 4.99 22.87 -17.21
CA ALA A 231 3.90 23.61 -16.59
C ALA A 231 4.31 24.19 -15.25
N SER A 232 3.71 25.32 -14.92
CA SER A 232 3.62 25.85 -13.56
C SER A 232 2.17 25.83 -13.10
N ASP A 233 1.95 25.72 -11.80
CA ASP A 233 0.65 25.65 -11.15
C ASP A 233 0.60 26.58 -9.95
N PRO A 234 -0.55 27.21 -9.61
CA PRO A 234 -0.65 28.07 -8.45
C PRO A 234 -0.41 27.32 -7.15
N ALA A 235 0.34 27.91 -6.23
CA ALA A 235 0.54 27.33 -4.92
C ALA A 235 -0.69 27.54 -4.01
N GLY A 236 -1.11 26.50 -3.32
CA GLY A 236 -2.16 26.56 -2.31
C GLY A 236 -3.58 26.44 -2.84
N ASP A 237 -3.76 25.95 -4.07
CA ASP A 237 -5.08 25.68 -4.66
C ASP A 237 -5.50 24.21 -4.55
N GLY A 238 -4.63 23.34 -4.02
CA GLY A 238 -4.96 21.98 -3.68
C GLY A 238 -6.15 21.90 -2.72
N LYS A 239 -6.96 20.84 -2.85
CA LYS A 239 -8.24 20.67 -2.12
C LYS A 239 -8.07 20.55 -0.60
N GLN A 240 -6.91 20.07 -0.16
CA GLN A 240 -6.63 19.80 1.25
C GLN A 240 -5.23 20.32 1.63
N PRO A 241 -5.13 21.33 2.51
CA PRO A 241 -3.84 21.93 2.87
C PRO A 241 -2.82 20.98 3.50
N ALA A 242 -3.26 19.84 4.03
CA ALA A 242 -2.38 18.85 4.65
C ALA A 242 -1.77 17.87 3.65
N LEU A 243 -2.21 17.87 2.41
CA LEU A 243 -1.72 16.99 1.36
C LEU A 243 -0.77 17.75 0.40
N PRO A 244 0.12 17.04 -0.29
CA PRO A 244 1.00 17.63 -1.29
C PRO A 244 0.23 18.41 -2.35
N ASP A 245 0.73 19.59 -2.64
CA ASP A 245 0.24 20.55 -3.61
C ASP A 245 1.36 20.77 -4.65
N ALA A 246 1.08 20.50 -5.90
CA ALA A 246 2.08 20.54 -6.96
C ALA A 246 2.14 21.94 -7.58
N THR A 247 3.33 22.52 -7.69
CA THR A 247 3.50 23.90 -8.20
C THR A 247 4.18 23.97 -9.55
N ALA A 248 4.82 22.90 -10.00
CA ALA A 248 5.40 22.83 -11.33
C ALA A 248 5.71 21.38 -11.73
N VAL A 249 5.70 21.15 -13.03
CA VAL A 249 6.13 19.88 -13.63
C VAL A 249 7.25 20.15 -14.64
N ALA A 250 8.37 19.47 -14.47
CA ALA A 250 9.49 19.49 -15.41
C ALA A 250 9.91 18.06 -15.76
N VAL A 251 10.57 17.92 -16.91
CA VAL A 251 11.10 16.65 -17.37
C VAL A 251 12.56 16.76 -17.78
N ALA A 252 13.27 15.62 -17.72
CA ALA A 252 14.61 15.50 -18.24
C ALA A 252 14.86 14.09 -18.79
N ASP A 253 15.65 13.96 -19.83
CA ASP A 253 16.06 12.66 -20.35
C ASP A 253 17.03 11.96 -19.39
N ASP A 254 16.88 10.66 -19.26
CA ASP A 254 17.81 9.76 -18.57
C ASP A 254 18.25 8.67 -19.56
N GLY A 255 19.04 9.10 -20.54
CA GLY A 255 19.36 8.33 -21.73
C GLY A 255 18.17 8.19 -22.71
N PRO A 256 18.31 7.32 -23.72
CA PRO A 256 17.28 7.18 -24.77
C PRO A 256 16.02 6.47 -24.26
N ASP A 257 16.15 5.64 -23.25
CA ASP A 257 15.11 4.68 -22.85
C ASP A 257 14.31 5.11 -21.62
N ARG A 258 14.68 6.22 -20.97
CA ARG A 258 14.06 6.67 -19.73
C ARG A 258 13.86 8.19 -19.71
N ILE A 259 12.93 8.61 -18.86
CA ILE A 259 12.64 10.01 -18.63
C ILE A 259 12.41 10.26 -17.15
N TRP A 260 12.96 11.35 -16.63
CA TRP A 260 12.65 11.87 -15.31
C TRP A 260 11.51 12.87 -15.40
N PHE A 261 10.58 12.76 -14.43
CA PHE A 261 9.59 13.78 -14.09
C PHE A 261 10.00 14.41 -12.77
N ARG A 262 10.05 15.72 -12.72
CA ARG A 262 10.22 16.49 -11.49
C ARG A 262 8.91 17.20 -11.21
N ILE A 263 8.29 16.83 -10.09
CA ILE A 263 7.04 17.41 -9.59
C ILE A 263 7.42 18.28 -8.40
N ALA A 264 7.47 19.60 -8.61
CA ALA A 264 7.73 20.56 -7.54
C ALA A 264 6.48 20.68 -6.66
N LEU A 265 6.68 20.82 -5.36
CA LEU A 265 5.62 20.94 -4.38
C LEU A 265 5.69 22.30 -3.71
N HIS A 266 4.55 22.80 -3.23
CA HIS A 266 4.48 24.02 -2.45
C HIS A 266 5.32 23.91 -1.17
N ASP A 267 5.18 22.81 -0.45
CA ASP A 267 5.86 22.54 0.80
C ASP A 267 6.63 21.21 0.79
N THR A 268 7.54 21.05 1.75
CA THR A 268 8.16 19.74 1.99
C THR A 268 7.06 18.72 2.30
N PRO A 269 7.09 17.55 1.66
CA PRO A 269 6.09 16.51 1.90
C PRO A 269 5.91 16.24 3.39
N PRO A 270 4.67 16.25 3.89
CA PRO A 270 4.39 16.03 5.30
C PRO A 270 4.87 14.65 5.75
N ALA A 271 5.01 14.47 7.06
CA ALA A 271 5.08 13.13 7.63
C ALA A 271 3.74 12.44 7.30
N GLY A 272 3.78 11.26 6.72
CA GLY A 272 2.58 10.53 6.29
C GLY A 272 2.69 10.08 4.84
N TRP A 273 1.56 9.73 4.28
CA TRP A 273 1.48 9.26 2.90
C TRP A 273 1.57 10.38 1.89
N VAL A 274 2.33 10.09 0.86
CA VAL A 274 2.42 10.94 -0.31
C VAL A 274 2.15 10.11 -1.54
N GLY A 275 1.24 10.55 -2.37
CA GLY A 275 0.93 9.91 -3.64
C GLY A 275 1.26 10.82 -4.80
N VAL A 276 1.88 10.26 -5.83
CA VAL A 276 2.02 10.90 -7.13
C VAL A 276 1.53 9.91 -8.19
N ASN A 277 0.65 10.37 -9.03
CA ASN A 277 0.17 9.63 -10.18
C ASN A 277 0.50 10.38 -11.47
N LEU A 278 0.98 9.65 -12.47
CA LEU A 278 1.08 10.14 -13.85
C LEU A 278 0.03 9.39 -14.66
N ALA A 279 -1.03 10.08 -15.06
CA ALA A 279 -2.02 9.53 -15.97
C ALA A 279 -1.60 9.84 -17.41
N LEU A 280 -1.48 8.81 -18.24
CA LEU A 280 -0.86 8.88 -19.56
C LEU A 280 -1.87 8.53 -20.64
N ASP A 281 -2.12 9.44 -21.58
CA ASP A 281 -2.74 9.19 -22.86
C ASP A 281 -1.61 8.87 -23.86
N VAL A 282 -1.44 7.59 -24.17
CA VAL A 282 -0.26 7.12 -24.91
C VAL A 282 -0.46 7.08 -26.42
N ASP A 283 -1.69 7.09 -26.91
CA ASP A 283 -2.02 7.07 -28.34
C ASP A 283 -2.54 8.43 -28.88
N GLY A 284 -2.85 9.36 -27.99
CA GLY A 284 -3.36 10.69 -28.33
C GLY A 284 -4.84 10.70 -28.73
N ASP A 285 -5.57 9.62 -28.51
CA ASP A 285 -7.00 9.52 -28.83
C ASP A 285 -7.87 9.89 -27.62
N GLU A 286 -8.35 11.12 -27.57
CA GLU A 286 -9.22 11.62 -26.51
C GLU A 286 -10.58 10.91 -26.40
N ALA A 287 -10.95 10.12 -27.41
CA ALA A 287 -12.22 9.40 -27.41
C ALA A 287 -12.17 8.07 -26.66
N ASN A 288 -10.98 7.52 -26.49
CA ASN A 288 -10.78 6.25 -25.78
C ASN A 288 -10.17 6.48 -24.37
N GLY A 289 -9.66 5.42 -23.74
CA GLY A 289 -9.04 5.48 -22.40
C GLY A 289 -10.05 5.59 -21.25
N THR A 290 -9.56 5.48 -20.04
CA THR A 290 -10.34 5.63 -18.81
C THR A 290 -10.45 7.10 -18.42
N PRO A 291 -11.65 7.59 -18.06
CA PRO A 291 -11.79 8.95 -17.54
C PRO A 291 -10.94 9.12 -16.26
N TRP A 292 -10.21 10.24 -16.20
CA TRP A 292 -9.49 10.64 -15.01
C TRP A 292 -10.48 10.98 -13.88
N TRP A 293 -10.15 10.64 -12.66
CA TRP A 293 -11.02 10.83 -11.48
C TRP A 293 -10.58 12.00 -10.56
N GLY A 294 -9.54 12.75 -10.95
CA GLY A 294 -9.08 13.95 -10.25
C GLY A 294 -9.84 15.21 -10.64
N ALA A 295 -9.18 16.38 -10.56
CA ALA A 295 -9.75 17.68 -10.91
C ALA A 295 -9.95 17.81 -12.41
N ASN A 296 -9.00 17.34 -13.22
CA ASN A 296 -9.06 17.39 -14.68
C ASN A 296 -9.99 16.31 -15.27
N THR A 297 -11.27 16.44 -15.07
CA THR A 297 -12.28 15.45 -15.52
C THR A 297 -12.41 15.29 -17.03
N ALA A 298 -11.84 16.19 -17.80
CA ALA A 298 -11.81 16.11 -19.26
C ALA A 298 -10.73 15.17 -19.79
N PHE A 299 -9.74 14.84 -18.96
CA PHE A 299 -8.64 13.97 -19.35
C PHE A 299 -9.03 12.50 -19.34
N ARG A 300 -8.53 11.75 -20.30
CA ARG A 300 -8.64 10.29 -20.35
C ARG A 300 -7.25 9.69 -20.48
N PHE A 301 -7.03 8.54 -19.91
CA PHE A 301 -5.72 7.88 -19.89
C PHE A 301 -5.80 6.40 -20.26
N ASP A 302 -4.73 5.90 -20.82
CA ASP A 302 -4.53 4.48 -21.18
C ASP A 302 -3.64 3.78 -20.19
N ARG A 303 -2.73 4.51 -19.55
CA ARG A 303 -1.79 4.01 -18.58
C ARG A 303 -1.68 4.94 -17.39
N LEU A 304 -1.41 4.32 -16.24
CA LEU A 304 -1.17 5.01 -14.98
C LEU A 304 0.21 4.60 -14.44
N VAL A 305 1.01 5.58 -14.05
CA VAL A 305 2.17 5.38 -13.16
C VAL A 305 1.75 5.82 -11.78
N SER A 306 1.84 4.95 -10.81
CA SER A 306 1.50 5.25 -9.41
C SER A 306 2.73 5.14 -8.53
N VAL A 307 2.90 6.12 -7.66
CA VAL A 307 3.95 6.17 -6.64
C VAL A 307 3.29 6.50 -5.32
N TYR A 308 3.41 5.61 -4.33
CA TYR A 308 2.87 5.79 -2.99
C TYR A 308 3.98 5.62 -1.97
N LEU A 309 4.28 6.69 -1.25
CA LEU A 309 5.37 6.72 -0.28
C LEU A 309 4.83 7.16 1.09
N PHE A 310 5.46 6.68 2.14
CA PHE A 310 5.25 7.19 3.49
C PHE A 310 6.60 7.47 4.15
N LYS A 311 6.63 8.48 5.01
CA LYS A 311 7.83 8.92 5.69
C LYS A 311 8.02 8.14 6.99
N THR A 312 9.21 7.52 7.14
CA THR A 312 9.65 6.88 8.38
C THR A 312 10.97 7.52 8.81
N GLY A 313 10.92 8.36 9.86
CA GLY A 313 12.09 9.15 10.25
C GLY A 313 12.54 10.07 9.12
N GLU A 314 13.79 9.94 8.70
CA GLU A 314 14.39 10.72 7.60
C GLU A 314 14.29 10.02 6.23
N THR A 315 13.59 8.90 6.14
CA THR A 315 13.47 8.13 4.90
C THR A 315 12.03 8.02 4.44
N TYR A 316 11.82 7.78 3.15
CA TYR A 316 10.54 7.38 2.59
C TYR A 316 10.60 5.91 2.18
N GLN A 317 9.50 5.21 2.42
CA GLN A 317 9.28 3.85 1.98
C GLN A 317 7.96 3.80 1.21
N GLY A 318 7.77 2.80 0.38
CA GLY A 318 6.51 2.66 -0.31
C GLY A 318 6.59 1.81 -1.58
N MET A 319 5.67 2.05 -2.47
CA MET A 319 5.47 1.28 -3.69
C MET A 319 5.41 2.19 -4.91
N ALA A 320 5.87 1.67 -6.04
CA ALA A 320 5.66 2.30 -7.34
C ALA A 320 5.44 1.24 -8.42
N GLY A 321 4.61 1.54 -9.38
CA GLY A 321 4.32 0.63 -10.48
C GLY A 321 3.50 1.29 -11.58
N THR A 322 3.12 0.50 -12.57
CA THR A 322 2.29 0.95 -13.68
C THR A 322 1.07 0.05 -13.86
N SER A 323 0.02 0.58 -14.46
CA SER A 323 -1.16 -0.19 -14.87
C SER A 323 -1.70 0.31 -16.19
N ASP A 324 -2.28 -0.57 -16.99
CA ASP A 324 -3.12 -0.14 -18.09
C ASP A 324 -4.52 0.27 -17.60
N ALA A 325 -5.29 0.91 -18.46
CA ALA A 325 -6.64 1.38 -18.14
C ALA A 325 -7.58 0.24 -17.70
N ALA A 326 -7.42 -0.96 -18.26
CA ALA A 326 -8.23 -2.11 -17.90
C ALA A 326 -7.91 -2.62 -16.48
N ALA A 327 -6.64 -2.67 -16.10
CA ALA A 327 -6.21 -3.01 -14.75
C ALA A 327 -6.70 -1.96 -13.74
N VAL A 328 -6.58 -0.67 -14.06
CA VAL A 328 -7.10 0.41 -13.22
C VAL A 328 -8.62 0.28 -13.02
N ALA A 329 -9.37 -0.07 -14.07
CA ALA A 329 -10.81 -0.29 -13.96
C ALA A 329 -11.17 -1.47 -13.04
N ARG A 330 -10.26 -2.43 -12.85
CA ARG A 330 -10.40 -3.52 -11.87
C ARG A 330 -9.91 -3.14 -10.46
N GLY A 331 -9.38 -1.93 -10.26
CA GLY A 331 -8.81 -1.47 -9.00
C GLY A 331 -7.32 -1.83 -8.80
N GLU A 332 -6.65 -2.26 -9.85
CA GLU A 332 -5.24 -2.66 -9.84
C GLU A 332 -4.37 -1.46 -10.27
N LEU A 333 -3.89 -0.67 -9.32
CA LEU A 333 -3.15 0.56 -9.63
C LEU A 333 -1.66 0.33 -9.96
N MET A 334 -1.15 -0.88 -9.73
CA MET A 334 0.24 -1.27 -9.94
C MET A 334 0.34 -2.69 -10.52
N ALA A 335 -0.53 -3.03 -11.47
CA ALA A 335 -0.63 -4.37 -12.05
C ALA A 335 0.62 -4.80 -12.82
N GLU A 336 1.36 -3.83 -13.36
CA GLU A 336 2.63 -4.07 -14.03
C GLU A 336 3.74 -3.45 -13.20
N GLY A 337 4.59 -4.27 -12.63
CA GLY A 337 5.74 -3.75 -11.95
C GLY A 337 6.85 -3.42 -12.93
N ARG A 338 6.79 -2.31 -13.56
CA ARG A 338 7.90 -1.78 -14.34
C ARG A 338 8.89 -1.08 -13.40
N ASP A 339 10.15 -1.03 -13.80
CA ASP A 339 11.22 -0.37 -13.05
C ASP A 339 10.98 1.14 -12.97
N VAL A 340 10.09 1.56 -12.07
CA VAL A 340 9.85 2.97 -11.72
C VAL A 340 10.80 3.32 -10.58
N ARG A 341 11.63 4.35 -10.77
CA ARG A 341 12.55 4.85 -9.74
C ARG A 341 12.01 6.16 -9.18
N VAL A 342 12.15 6.34 -7.89
CA VAL A 342 11.65 7.54 -7.23
C VAL A 342 12.73 8.14 -6.36
N ALA A 343 12.76 9.45 -6.29
CA ALA A 343 13.59 10.19 -5.36
C ALA A 343 12.88 11.45 -4.89
N ILE A 344 13.39 12.04 -3.83
CA ILE A 344 12.91 13.30 -3.27
C ILE A 344 14.08 14.27 -3.24
N ASP A 345 13.87 15.45 -3.80
CA ASP A 345 14.86 16.53 -3.77
C ASP A 345 14.76 17.26 -2.42
N ARG A 346 15.86 17.31 -1.67
CA ARG A 346 15.94 18.08 -0.42
C ARG A 346 16.21 19.57 -0.65
N GLY A 347 16.80 19.91 -1.78
CA GLY A 347 17.19 21.29 -2.09
C GLY A 347 16.00 22.15 -2.49
N SER A 348 14.93 21.51 -2.98
CA SER A 348 13.63 22.13 -3.24
C SER A 348 12.57 21.04 -3.09
N PRO A 349 11.42 21.30 -2.44
CA PRO A 349 10.38 20.30 -2.30
C PRO A 349 9.99 19.76 -3.66
N ALA A 350 10.39 18.55 -4.00
CA ALA A 350 10.02 17.93 -5.27
C ALA A 350 10.11 16.40 -5.20
N PHE A 351 9.16 15.73 -5.87
CA PHE A 351 9.27 14.33 -6.23
C PHE A 351 9.94 14.18 -7.58
N LEU A 352 10.84 13.22 -7.67
CA LEU A 352 11.49 12.82 -8.90
C LEU A 352 11.04 11.39 -9.23
N VAL A 353 10.37 11.21 -10.37
CA VAL A 353 9.88 9.92 -10.84
C VAL A 353 10.54 9.59 -12.15
N ASN A 354 11.30 8.49 -12.18
CA ASN A 354 11.97 8.02 -13.39
C ASN A 354 11.24 6.84 -13.98
N VAL A 355 10.82 6.96 -15.22
CA VAL A 355 9.96 6.00 -15.89
C VAL A 355 10.61 5.51 -17.18
N PRO A 356 10.57 4.20 -17.49
CA PRO A 356 10.95 3.72 -18.82
C PRO A 356 10.06 4.33 -19.92
N ARG A 357 10.66 4.84 -20.98
CA ARG A 357 9.90 5.39 -22.11
C ARG A 357 8.96 4.39 -22.78
N ALA A 358 9.25 3.09 -22.65
CA ALA A 358 8.36 2.02 -23.10
C ALA A 358 6.95 2.04 -22.44
N VAL A 359 6.80 2.70 -21.30
CA VAL A 359 5.49 2.91 -20.65
C VAL A 359 4.59 3.79 -21.52
N PHE A 360 5.16 4.68 -22.32
CA PHE A 360 4.47 5.59 -23.23
C PHE A 360 4.15 4.97 -24.59
N GLY A 361 4.13 3.64 -24.71
CA GLY A 361 3.71 2.96 -25.94
C GLY A 361 4.82 2.67 -26.95
N GLY A 362 6.05 3.13 -26.75
CA GLY A 362 7.21 2.81 -27.62
C GLY A 362 7.11 3.34 -29.06
N GLY A 363 6.09 4.14 -29.36
CA GLY A 363 5.86 4.70 -30.69
C GLY A 363 6.42 6.12 -30.85
N THR A 364 6.34 6.64 -32.08
CA THR A 364 6.65 8.01 -32.44
C THR A 364 5.53 8.99 -32.02
N SER A 365 4.43 8.52 -31.47
CA SER A 365 3.32 9.33 -30.99
C SER A 365 3.72 10.09 -29.72
N ILE A 366 3.46 11.38 -29.77
CA ILE A 366 3.69 12.28 -28.62
C ILE A 366 2.50 12.07 -27.67
N GLY A 367 2.70 11.23 -26.66
CA GLY A 367 1.71 11.02 -25.62
C GLY A 367 1.47 12.29 -24.80
N ARG A 368 0.32 12.34 -24.15
CA ARG A 368 -0.03 13.39 -23.19
C ARG A 368 -0.12 12.83 -21.80
N PHE A 369 0.02 13.66 -20.81
CA PHE A 369 -0.09 13.25 -19.43
C PHE A 369 -0.60 14.36 -18.52
N ILE A 370 -1.14 13.96 -17.39
CA ILE A 370 -1.33 14.82 -16.23
C ILE A 370 -0.58 14.24 -15.06
N VAL A 371 -0.21 15.11 -14.13
CA VAL A 371 0.35 14.73 -12.84
C VAL A 371 -0.70 14.98 -11.79
N ALA A 372 -0.89 14.04 -10.88
CA ALA A 372 -1.67 14.26 -9.67
C ALA A 372 -0.78 14.09 -8.45
N ALA A 373 -0.81 15.07 -7.57
CA ALA A 373 -0.21 15.01 -6.24
C ALA A 373 -1.30 14.82 -5.18
N GLY A 374 -0.97 14.20 -4.06
CA GLY A 374 -1.92 13.97 -2.99
C GLY A 374 -1.52 12.81 -2.10
N SER A 375 -2.46 11.96 -1.76
CA SER A 375 -2.23 10.70 -1.08
C SER A 375 -2.50 9.50 -1.98
N ALA A 376 -2.22 8.30 -1.50
CA ALA A 376 -2.50 7.06 -2.23
C ALA A 376 -3.99 6.89 -2.61
N LEU A 377 -4.91 7.55 -1.90
CA LEU A 377 -6.35 7.36 -2.07
C LEU A 377 -7.11 8.64 -2.39
N ALA A 378 -6.49 9.81 -2.22
CA ALA A 378 -7.11 11.10 -2.48
C ALA A 378 -6.16 12.00 -3.29
N HIS A 379 -6.59 12.36 -4.49
CA HIS A 379 -5.92 13.38 -5.27
C HIS A 379 -6.21 14.74 -4.65
N ASN A 380 -5.16 15.48 -4.37
CA ASN A 380 -5.26 16.82 -3.83
C ASN A 380 -5.24 17.86 -4.94
N ASP A 381 -4.36 17.63 -5.90
CA ASP A 381 -4.03 18.60 -6.92
C ASP A 381 -3.64 17.90 -8.22
N ASP A 382 -4.07 18.42 -9.36
CA ASP A 382 -3.77 17.92 -10.70
C ASP A 382 -3.03 19.02 -11.51
N VAL A 383 -1.99 18.65 -12.23
CA VAL A 383 -1.27 19.56 -13.13
C VAL A 383 -1.28 19.01 -14.56
N PRO A 384 -1.94 19.67 -15.50
CA PRO A 384 -2.82 20.82 -15.29
C PRO A 384 -4.22 20.41 -14.80
N ASP A 385 -4.87 21.28 -14.06
CA ASP A 385 -6.23 21.10 -13.53
C ASP A 385 -7.31 20.95 -14.61
N THR A 386 -7.05 21.44 -15.78
CA THR A 386 -8.01 21.44 -16.89
C THR A 386 -7.33 21.21 -18.24
N GLY A 387 -8.11 20.78 -19.22
CA GLY A 387 -7.65 20.68 -20.60
C GLY A 387 -7.02 19.33 -20.96
N ARG A 388 -6.21 19.34 -21.99
CA ARG A 388 -5.74 18.12 -22.68
C ARG A 388 -4.49 17.47 -22.07
N GLY A 389 -4.01 17.96 -20.94
CA GLY A 389 -2.76 17.49 -20.35
C GLY A 389 -1.49 18.08 -21.01
N LEU A 390 -0.35 17.67 -20.48
CA LEU A 390 0.97 18.08 -20.92
C LEU A 390 1.50 17.12 -21.99
N THR A 391 2.29 17.63 -22.92
CA THR A 391 2.90 16.81 -23.98
C THR A 391 4.21 16.18 -23.49
N ILE A 392 4.36 14.88 -23.70
CA ILE A 392 5.62 14.19 -23.44
C ILE A 392 6.62 14.53 -24.56
N PRO A 393 7.77 15.13 -24.22
CA PRO A 393 8.76 15.47 -25.24
C PRO A 393 9.43 14.22 -25.81
N PRO A 394 9.75 14.20 -27.10
CA PRO A 394 10.54 13.15 -27.68
C PRO A 394 11.92 13.06 -27.00
N ALA A 395 12.51 11.88 -26.99
CA ALA A 395 13.88 11.72 -26.51
C ALA A 395 14.85 12.59 -27.33
N VAL A 396 15.77 13.23 -26.65
CA VAL A 396 16.86 13.90 -27.31
C VAL A 396 17.77 12.83 -27.89
N THR A 397 17.71 12.60 -29.18
CA THR A 397 18.71 11.81 -29.89
C THR A 397 19.93 12.70 -30.04
N ASP A 398 21.03 12.38 -29.36
CA ASP A 398 22.31 13.00 -29.64
C ASP A 398 22.58 12.87 -31.16
N ARG A 399 22.38 13.93 -31.89
CA ARG A 399 23.00 14.04 -33.21
C ARG A 399 24.49 14.14 -32.96
N LYS A 400 25.19 13.04 -33.09
CA LYS A 400 26.61 13.07 -33.34
C LYS A 400 26.78 13.70 -34.73
N ASP A 401 27.01 14.98 -34.78
CA ASP A 401 27.62 15.63 -35.93
C ASP A 401 29.15 15.31 -35.96
#